data_e4e30b090e30f90c80a70d29fb9f3770
#
_entry.id   e4e30b090e30f90c80a70d29fb9f3770
#
_cell.length_a   1.000
_cell.length_b   1.000
_cell.length_c   1.000
_cell.angle_alpha   90.00
_cell.angle_beta   90.00
_cell.angle_gamma   90.00
#
_symmetry.space_group_name_H-M   'P 1'
#
loop_
_entity.id
_entity.type
_entity.pdbx_description
1 polymer ?
#
loop_
_entity_poly.entity_id
_entity_poly.type
_entity_poly.pdbx_seq_one_letter_code
_entity_poly.pdbx_strand_id
1 'polypeptide(L)'
;KHSTTNTYQLKREILGLAKRLSDGTHKDQQKFTGDMLYGVLASGSCVLSRMADSLQEGIRKKNTVERLSRKLTEDIPEEINEHYLTLMQGISAMDTPIFVDDSDVVKPYGKAFEALGLVRDGSALTPTIQKGYHVTEMTALSERTRQPYSLFSLIHSSHEKEYVSVNDITFKALTKTISRFPNSTYIFDRGYDMN
;
A
#
# COMPACT_ATOMS: atom_id res chain seq x y z
N LYS A 1 25.78 23.23 4.90
CA LYS A 1 25.37 22.82 6.26
C LYS A 1 23.86 22.61 6.41
N HIS A 2 22.98 23.34 5.68
CA HIS A 2 21.51 23.17 5.78
C HIS A 2 20.99 21.85 5.23
N SER A 3 21.60 21.29 4.20
CA SER A 3 21.15 20.03 3.55
C SER A 3 21.25 18.80 4.48
N THR A 4 22.32 18.71 5.27
CA THR A 4 22.53 17.56 6.19
C THR A 4 21.54 17.55 7.36
N THR A 5 21.17 18.74 7.86
CA THR A 5 20.21 18.90 8.94
C THR A 5 18.80 18.46 8.50
N ASN A 6 18.37 18.85 7.29
CA ASN A 6 17.06 18.47 6.74
C ASN A 6 16.95 16.96 6.49
N THR A 7 18.01 16.32 5.98
CA THR A 7 18.03 14.87 5.76
C THR A 7 17.91 14.09 7.09
N TYR A 8 18.61 14.54 8.11
CA TYR A 8 18.54 13.91 9.44
C TYR A 8 17.16 14.07 10.07
N GLN A 9 16.57 15.25 9.95
CA GLN A 9 15.24 15.54 10.47
C GLN A 9 14.18 14.69 9.75
N LEU A 10 14.23 14.60 8.43
CA LEU A 10 13.33 13.76 7.63
C LEU A 10 13.45 12.27 8.02
N LYS A 11 14.68 11.77 8.16
CA LYS A 11 14.89 10.39 8.62
C LYS A 11 14.23 10.14 9.98
N ARG A 12 14.36 11.06 10.93
CA ARG A 12 13.74 10.96 12.25
C ARG A 12 12.22 10.94 12.18
N GLU A 13 11.63 11.76 11.32
CA GLU A 13 10.17 11.79 11.10
C GLU A 13 9.65 10.49 10.50
N ILE A 14 10.34 9.95 9.49
CA ILE A 14 10.00 8.65 8.87
C ILE A 14 10.06 7.51 9.90
N LEU A 15 11.12 7.44 10.68
CA LEU A 15 11.27 6.41 11.71
C LEU A 15 10.26 6.60 12.85
N GLY A 16 9.89 7.85 13.18
CA GLY A 16 8.83 8.16 14.13
C GLY A 16 7.45 7.71 13.63
N LEU A 17 7.16 7.87 12.33
CA LEU A 17 5.95 7.34 11.71
C LEU A 17 5.95 5.81 11.72
N ALA A 18 7.06 5.18 11.30
CA ALA A 18 7.20 3.73 11.31
C ALA A 18 6.95 3.13 12.69
N LYS A 19 7.49 3.77 13.74
CA LYS A 19 7.26 3.36 15.14
C LYS A 19 5.78 3.42 15.52
N ARG A 20 5.07 4.50 15.16
CA ARG A 20 3.63 4.63 15.44
C ARG A 20 2.81 3.57 14.70
N LEU A 21 3.15 3.28 13.44
CA LEU A 21 2.46 2.26 12.64
C LEU A 21 2.66 0.86 13.21
N SER A 22 3.84 0.53 13.70
CA SER A 22 4.19 -0.81 14.17
C SER A 22 4.21 -0.93 15.70
N ASP A 23 3.60 0.01 16.41
CA ASP A 23 3.52 -0.05 17.86
C ASP A 23 2.78 -1.32 18.32
N GLY A 24 3.24 -1.93 19.42
CA GLY A 24 2.70 -3.20 19.90
C GLY A 24 3.14 -4.45 19.11
N THR A 25 3.67 -4.32 17.90
CA THR A 25 4.18 -5.47 17.14
C THR A 25 5.55 -5.93 17.64
N HIS A 26 5.99 -7.11 17.20
CA HIS A 26 7.31 -7.64 17.56
C HIS A 26 8.45 -6.76 17.02
N LYS A 27 9.61 -6.72 17.70
CA LYS A 27 10.74 -5.82 17.38
C LYS A 27 11.29 -5.97 15.97
N ASP A 28 11.30 -7.17 15.42
CA ASP A 28 11.73 -7.41 14.03
C ASP A 28 10.73 -6.83 13.02
N GLN A 29 9.42 -6.86 13.33
CA GLN A 29 8.40 -6.20 12.52
C GLN A 29 8.54 -4.67 12.59
N GLN A 30 8.79 -4.12 13.78
CA GLN A 30 9.04 -2.68 13.93
C GLN A 30 10.26 -2.23 13.11
N LYS A 31 11.35 -3.02 13.18
CA LYS A 31 12.56 -2.76 12.35
C LYS A 31 12.22 -2.85 10.86
N PHE A 32 11.53 -3.90 10.44
CA PHE A 32 11.15 -4.09 9.04
C PHE A 32 10.30 -2.93 8.52
N THR A 33 9.29 -2.49 9.27
CA THR A 33 8.45 -1.34 8.90
C THR A 33 9.28 -0.07 8.73
N GLY A 34 10.22 0.19 9.65
CA GLY A 34 11.15 1.31 9.55
C GLY A 34 12.08 1.23 8.36
N ASP A 35 12.66 0.08 8.11
CA ASP A 35 13.56 -0.17 6.99
C ASP A 35 12.84 -0.03 5.64
N MET A 36 11.61 -0.53 5.52
CA MET A 36 10.82 -0.41 4.30
C MET A 36 10.45 1.04 4.01
N LEU A 37 9.86 1.76 4.97
CA LEU A 37 9.47 3.16 4.79
C LEU A 37 10.67 4.04 4.46
N TYR A 38 11.73 3.94 5.24
CA TYR A 38 12.93 4.72 4.98
C TYR A 38 13.63 4.31 3.68
N GLY A 39 13.74 3.00 3.42
CA GLY A 39 14.39 2.48 2.23
C GLY A 39 13.70 2.91 0.93
N VAL A 40 12.37 2.83 0.86
CA VAL A 40 11.58 3.29 -0.30
C VAL A 40 11.76 4.78 -0.52
N LEU A 41 11.58 5.59 0.53
CA LEU A 41 11.65 7.05 0.43
C LEU A 41 13.07 7.54 0.12
N ALA A 42 14.10 6.97 0.74
CA ALA A 42 15.48 7.37 0.55
C ALA A 42 16.06 6.92 -0.81
N SER A 43 15.63 5.75 -1.31
CA SER A 43 16.10 5.24 -2.61
C SER A 43 15.24 5.71 -3.80
N GLY A 44 14.02 6.21 -3.54
CA GLY A 44 13.03 6.48 -4.59
C GLY A 44 12.62 5.22 -5.37
N SER A 45 12.71 4.02 -4.76
CA SER A 45 12.56 2.75 -5.45
C SER A 45 12.04 1.66 -4.52
N CYS A 46 11.17 0.78 -5.04
CA CYS A 46 10.75 -0.46 -4.36
C CYS A 46 11.71 -1.63 -4.61
N VAL A 47 12.83 -1.44 -5.30
CA VAL A 47 13.83 -2.48 -5.56
C VAL A 47 14.66 -2.70 -4.31
N LEU A 48 14.56 -3.88 -3.70
CA LEU A 48 15.20 -4.21 -2.41
C LEU A 48 16.71 -3.93 -2.38
N SER A 49 17.42 -4.15 -3.50
CA SER A 49 18.85 -3.88 -3.56
C SER A 49 19.19 -2.39 -3.49
N ARG A 50 18.33 -1.51 -4.03
CA ARG A 50 18.49 -0.04 -3.91
C ARG A 50 18.11 0.45 -2.52
N MET A 51 17.07 -0.14 -1.94
CA MET A 51 16.68 0.13 -0.57
C MET A 51 17.80 -0.25 0.40
N ALA A 52 18.40 -1.44 0.24
CA ALA A 52 19.52 -1.90 1.05
C ALA A 52 20.72 -0.97 0.98
N ASP A 53 21.03 -0.37 -0.19
CA ASP A 53 22.07 0.64 -0.32
C ASP A 53 21.73 1.91 0.49
N SER A 54 20.47 2.32 0.51
CA SER A 54 20.03 3.51 1.26
C SER A 54 20.00 3.31 2.77
N LEU A 55 19.78 2.06 3.23
CA LEU A 55 19.77 1.73 4.66
C LEU A 55 21.16 1.82 5.29
N GLN A 56 22.23 1.64 4.53
CA GLN A 56 23.63 1.72 4.97
C GLN A 56 23.92 0.90 6.25
N GLU A 57 23.38 -0.32 6.34
CA GLU A 57 23.62 -1.20 7.47
C GLU A 57 25.09 -1.68 7.48
N GLY A 58 25.65 -1.91 8.68
CA GLY A 58 27.02 -2.40 8.85
C GLY A 58 27.24 -3.86 8.46
N ILE A 59 26.30 -4.48 7.73
CA ILE A 59 26.34 -5.86 7.22
C ILE A 59 26.41 -5.87 5.70
N ARG A 60 26.73 -7.05 5.13
CA ARG A 60 26.76 -7.19 3.66
C ARG A 60 25.39 -6.90 3.06
N LYS A 61 25.33 -6.10 2.01
CA LYS A 61 24.13 -5.77 1.23
C LYS A 61 23.23 -6.98 0.96
N LYS A 62 23.82 -8.10 0.56
CA LYS A 62 23.10 -9.35 0.29
C LYS A 62 22.25 -9.78 1.50
N ASN A 63 22.81 -9.72 2.71
CA ASN A 63 22.11 -10.11 3.94
C ASN A 63 20.92 -9.18 4.24
N THR A 64 21.07 -7.87 3.98
CA THR A 64 19.96 -6.91 4.10
C THR A 64 18.84 -7.25 3.11
N VAL A 65 19.17 -7.51 1.84
CA VAL A 65 18.20 -7.89 0.80
C VAL A 65 17.48 -9.19 1.17
N GLU A 66 18.19 -10.22 1.60
CA GLU A 66 17.61 -11.51 2.02
C GLU A 66 16.68 -11.36 3.23
N ARG A 67 17.08 -10.54 4.21
CA ARG A 67 16.24 -10.23 5.38
C ARG A 67 14.94 -9.55 4.98
N LEU A 68 15.01 -8.51 4.15
CA LEU A 68 13.83 -7.79 3.67
C LEU A 68 12.94 -8.70 2.82
N SER A 69 13.53 -9.47 1.90
CA SER A 69 12.78 -10.41 1.04
C SER A 69 12.04 -11.46 1.85
N ARG A 70 12.70 -12.07 2.83
CA ARG A 70 12.07 -13.06 3.71
C ARG A 70 10.91 -12.46 4.49
N LYS A 71 11.07 -11.24 5.00
CA LYS A 71 10.01 -10.58 5.78
C LYS A 71 8.80 -10.19 4.91
N LEU A 72 8.99 -9.93 3.63
CA LEU A 72 7.91 -9.68 2.67
C LEU A 72 7.05 -10.92 2.36
N THR A 73 7.48 -12.13 2.74
CA THR A 73 6.65 -13.34 2.59
C THR A 73 5.71 -13.57 3.78
N GLU A 74 5.83 -12.77 4.82
CA GLU A 74 4.95 -12.82 5.99
C GLU A 74 3.78 -11.84 5.81
N ASP A 75 2.63 -12.16 6.39
CA ASP A 75 1.48 -11.26 6.41
C ASP A 75 1.78 -9.98 7.19
N ILE A 76 1.17 -8.88 6.75
CA ILE A 76 1.24 -7.61 7.48
C ILE A 76 0.34 -7.73 8.73
N PRO A 77 0.88 -7.54 9.94
CA PRO A 77 0.07 -7.54 11.16
C PRO A 77 -1.10 -6.56 11.08
N GLU A 78 -2.29 -6.99 11.48
CA GLU A 78 -3.51 -6.18 11.40
C GLU A 78 -3.37 -4.88 12.22
N GLU A 79 -2.59 -4.89 13.28
CA GLU A 79 -2.29 -3.71 14.10
C GLU A 79 -1.69 -2.56 13.26
N ILE A 80 -0.88 -2.88 12.25
CA ILE A 80 -0.29 -1.86 11.36
C ILE A 80 -1.39 -1.19 10.53
N ASN A 81 -2.34 -1.96 10.00
CA ASN A 81 -3.48 -1.45 9.25
C ASN A 81 -4.38 -0.57 10.14
N GLU A 82 -4.65 -1.02 11.36
CA GLU A 82 -5.47 -0.29 12.33
C GLU A 82 -4.81 1.04 12.75
N HIS A 83 -3.52 1.04 13.00
CA HIS A 83 -2.77 2.26 13.30
C HIS A 83 -2.73 3.20 12.10
N TYR A 84 -2.56 2.66 10.88
CA TYR A 84 -2.61 3.45 9.66
C TYR A 84 -3.96 4.15 9.49
N LEU A 85 -5.07 3.41 9.59
CA LEU A 85 -6.42 4.00 9.48
C LEU A 85 -6.69 5.04 10.57
N THR A 86 -6.19 4.82 11.79
CA THR A 86 -6.29 5.79 12.88
C THR A 86 -5.52 7.09 12.56
N LEU A 87 -4.33 6.98 11.98
CA LEU A 87 -3.57 8.15 11.54
C LEU A 87 -4.27 8.89 10.39
N MET A 88 -4.83 8.16 9.44
CA MET A 88 -5.57 8.74 8.30
C MET A 88 -6.85 9.45 8.77
N GLN A 89 -7.57 8.87 9.72
CA GLN A 89 -8.72 9.51 10.35
C GLN A 89 -8.35 10.85 11.00
N GLY A 90 -7.18 10.96 11.62
CA GLY A 90 -6.68 12.19 12.24
C GLY A 90 -6.34 13.33 11.27
N ILE A 91 -6.21 13.05 9.97
CA ILE A 91 -5.93 14.07 8.93
C ILE A 91 -7.11 14.32 7.99
N SER A 92 -8.22 13.62 8.18
CA SER A 92 -9.44 13.69 7.37
C SER A 92 -10.48 14.59 8.01
N ALA A 93 -11.32 15.22 7.19
CA ALA A 93 -12.60 15.73 7.68
C ALA A 93 -13.54 14.58 8.06
N MET A 94 -14.47 14.80 8.97
CA MET A 94 -15.42 13.76 9.44
C MET A 94 -16.34 13.24 8.32
N ASP A 95 -16.58 14.05 7.30
CA ASP A 95 -17.45 13.80 6.14
C ASP A 95 -16.65 13.72 4.83
N THR A 96 -15.34 13.43 4.91
CA THR A 96 -14.48 13.39 3.72
C THR A 96 -15.05 12.44 2.66
N PRO A 97 -15.12 12.84 1.38
CA PRO A 97 -15.52 11.91 0.33
C PRO A 97 -14.45 10.80 0.17
N ILE A 98 -14.91 9.57 0.00
CA ILE A 98 -14.08 8.39 -0.24
C ILE A 98 -14.39 7.86 -1.63
N PHE A 99 -13.41 7.88 -2.50
CA PHE A 99 -13.49 7.37 -3.87
C PHE A 99 -13.08 5.90 -3.87
N VAL A 100 -13.90 5.07 -4.49
CA VAL A 100 -13.67 3.63 -4.65
C VAL A 100 -13.47 3.36 -6.12
N ASP A 101 -12.33 2.78 -6.46
CA ASP A 101 -11.94 2.49 -7.84
C ASP A 101 -11.23 1.15 -7.94
N ASP A 102 -11.45 0.46 -9.07
CA ASP A 102 -10.72 -0.74 -9.44
C ASP A 102 -9.88 -0.45 -10.67
N SER A 103 -8.62 -0.84 -10.61
CA SER A 103 -7.67 -0.67 -11.70
C SER A 103 -6.89 -1.97 -11.95
N ASP A 104 -6.07 -1.97 -12.99
CA ASP A 104 -5.32 -3.14 -13.41
C ASP A 104 -3.81 -2.87 -13.44
N VAL A 105 -3.03 -3.84 -12.98
CA VAL A 105 -1.57 -3.85 -13.11
C VAL A 105 -1.16 -4.89 -14.14
N VAL A 106 -0.93 -4.45 -15.37
CA VAL A 106 -0.56 -5.33 -16.48
C VAL A 106 0.89 -5.82 -16.33
N LYS A 107 1.08 -7.14 -16.48
CA LYS A 107 2.38 -7.83 -16.40
C LYS A 107 2.60 -8.74 -17.62
N PRO A 108 2.70 -8.20 -18.85
CA PRO A 108 2.69 -8.99 -20.10
C PRO A 108 3.84 -9.99 -20.17
N TYR A 109 4.98 -9.68 -19.54
CA TYR A 109 6.18 -10.53 -19.50
C TYR A 109 6.30 -11.36 -18.22
N GLY A 110 5.29 -11.34 -17.35
CA GLY A 110 5.29 -12.09 -16.10
C GLY A 110 5.29 -13.60 -16.36
N LYS A 111 6.28 -14.34 -15.81
CA LYS A 111 6.38 -15.80 -15.95
C LYS A 111 6.35 -16.54 -14.62
N ALA A 112 6.80 -15.89 -13.56
CA ALA A 112 6.99 -16.52 -12.24
C ALA A 112 6.23 -15.77 -11.13
N PHE A 113 5.25 -14.95 -11.47
CA PHE A 113 4.41 -14.30 -10.49
C PHE A 113 3.34 -15.27 -10.01
N GLU A 114 3.13 -15.32 -8.70
CA GLU A 114 2.13 -16.16 -8.06
C GLU A 114 0.72 -15.67 -8.46
N ALA A 115 -0.19 -16.62 -8.69
CA ALA A 115 -1.59 -16.36 -9.03
C ALA A 115 -1.81 -15.31 -10.13
N LEU A 116 -0.88 -15.17 -11.09
CA LEU A 116 -1.00 -14.21 -12.19
C LEU A 116 -2.24 -14.47 -13.02
N GLY A 117 -3.21 -13.56 -12.96
CA GLY A 117 -4.49 -13.66 -13.64
C GLY A 117 -4.51 -13.01 -15.02
N LEU A 118 -5.72 -12.82 -15.53
CA LEU A 118 -6.01 -12.09 -16.74
C LEU A 118 -6.79 -10.82 -16.39
N VAL A 119 -6.34 -9.69 -16.90
CA VAL A 119 -6.96 -8.37 -16.70
C VAL A 119 -7.24 -7.70 -18.05
N ARG A 120 -8.14 -6.74 -18.05
CA ARG A 120 -8.42 -5.93 -19.23
C ARG A 120 -7.55 -4.68 -19.19
N ASP A 121 -6.56 -4.60 -20.09
CA ASP A 121 -5.75 -3.38 -20.23
C ASP A 121 -6.62 -2.23 -20.75
N GLY A 122 -7.15 -1.41 -19.82
CA GLY A 122 -7.96 -0.24 -20.12
C GLY A 122 -7.13 0.96 -20.62
N SER A 123 -5.81 0.92 -20.51
CA SER A 123 -4.91 1.98 -20.98
C SER A 123 -4.60 1.87 -22.48
N ALA A 124 -4.83 0.71 -23.07
CA ALA A 124 -4.62 0.49 -24.51
C ALA A 124 -5.73 1.16 -25.33
N LEU A 125 -5.38 1.70 -26.50
CA LEU A 125 -6.34 2.29 -27.45
C LEU A 125 -7.46 1.30 -27.84
N THR A 126 -7.12 0.01 -27.91
CA THR A 126 -8.07 -1.07 -28.04
C THR A 126 -7.92 -1.97 -26.82
N PRO A 127 -8.97 -2.12 -25.98
CA PRO A 127 -8.89 -2.95 -24.80
C PRO A 127 -8.48 -4.39 -25.15
N THR A 128 -7.41 -4.85 -24.54
CA THR A 128 -6.86 -6.20 -24.73
C THR A 128 -6.84 -6.96 -23.41
N ILE A 129 -6.98 -8.29 -23.48
CA ILE A 129 -6.80 -9.15 -22.32
C ILE A 129 -5.31 -9.42 -22.16
N GLN A 130 -4.76 -9.07 -21.01
CA GLN A 130 -3.33 -9.21 -20.67
C GLN A 130 -3.17 -9.96 -19.35
N LYS A 131 -1.96 -10.48 -19.11
CA LYS A 131 -1.63 -11.00 -17.79
C LYS A 131 -1.45 -9.85 -16.80
N GLY A 132 -2.00 -10.01 -15.59
CA GLY A 132 -1.93 -8.96 -14.59
C GLY A 132 -2.66 -9.29 -13.30
N TYR A 133 -2.84 -8.25 -12.51
CA TYR A 133 -3.57 -8.25 -11.26
C TYR A 133 -4.59 -7.12 -11.25
N HIS A 134 -5.68 -7.31 -10.54
CA HIS A 134 -6.58 -6.22 -10.19
C HIS A 134 -6.06 -5.48 -8.96
N VAL A 135 -6.41 -4.22 -8.85
CA VAL A 135 -6.15 -3.38 -7.67
C VAL A 135 -7.45 -2.71 -7.27
N THR A 136 -7.94 -3.01 -6.08
CA THR A 136 -9.04 -2.28 -5.47
C THR A 136 -8.46 -1.20 -4.56
N GLU A 137 -8.82 0.05 -4.79
CA GLU A 137 -8.29 1.23 -4.10
C GLU A 137 -9.44 2.03 -3.49
N MET A 138 -9.23 2.50 -2.24
CA MET A 138 -10.08 3.52 -1.62
C MET A 138 -9.24 4.73 -1.27
N THR A 139 -9.61 5.88 -1.81
CA THR A 139 -8.86 7.14 -1.67
C THR A 139 -9.72 8.21 -1.02
N ALA A 140 -9.17 8.90 -0.03
CA ALA A 140 -9.79 10.06 0.60
C ALA A 140 -8.93 11.31 0.40
N LEU A 141 -9.44 12.47 0.83
CA LEU A 141 -8.76 13.76 0.74
C LEU A 141 -8.38 14.28 2.12
N SER A 142 -7.12 14.68 2.27
CA SER A 142 -6.67 15.36 3.49
C SER A 142 -7.45 16.68 3.67
N GLU A 143 -7.99 16.92 4.86
CA GLU A 143 -8.72 18.14 5.18
C GLU A 143 -7.88 19.40 4.94
N ARG A 144 -6.64 19.37 5.41
CA ARG A 144 -5.75 20.54 5.36
C ARG A 144 -5.14 20.79 3.98
N THR A 145 -4.63 19.73 3.34
CA THR A 145 -3.83 19.86 2.10
C THR A 145 -4.63 19.60 0.83
N ARG A 146 -5.82 18.99 0.96
CA ARG A 146 -6.67 18.51 -0.14
C ARG A 146 -5.94 17.48 -1.05
N GLN A 147 -4.81 16.94 -0.59
CA GLN A 147 -4.10 15.89 -1.30
C GLN A 147 -4.78 14.55 -1.08
N PRO A 148 -4.86 13.72 -2.14
CA PRO A 148 -5.39 12.36 -2.01
C PRO A 148 -4.42 11.49 -1.20
N TYR A 149 -4.97 10.55 -0.46
CA TYR A 149 -4.23 9.48 0.21
C TYR A 149 -5.05 8.19 0.21
N SER A 150 -4.37 7.08 0.12
CA SER A 150 -4.99 5.76 0.15
C SER A 150 -5.52 5.44 1.54
N LEU A 151 -6.74 4.92 1.63
CA LEU A 151 -7.30 4.32 2.85
C LEU A 151 -7.17 2.80 2.81
N PHE A 152 -7.29 2.24 1.62
CA PHE A 152 -7.22 0.82 1.36
C PHE A 152 -6.66 0.62 -0.04
N SER A 153 -5.72 -0.31 -0.17
CA SER A 153 -5.17 -0.72 -1.45
C SER A 153 -4.87 -2.21 -1.39
N LEU A 154 -5.47 -2.99 -2.26
CA LEU A 154 -5.25 -4.42 -2.34
C LEU A 154 -5.05 -4.86 -3.80
N ILE A 155 -3.90 -5.49 -4.04
CA ILE A 155 -3.63 -6.21 -5.29
C ILE A 155 -4.20 -7.62 -5.12
N HIS A 156 -5.01 -8.07 -6.09
CA HIS A 156 -5.65 -9.37 -6.05
C HIS A 156 -5.78 -9.99 -7.44
N SER A 157 -6.12 -11.28 -7.48
CA SER A 157 -6.28 -12.00 -8.73
C SER A 157 -7.40 -13.04 -8.65
N SER A 158 -8.13 -13.21 -9.74
CA SER A 158 -9.11 -14.30 -9.89
C SER A 158 -8.50 -15.71 -9.85
N HIS A 159 -7.16 -15.82 -9.89
CA HIS A 159 -6.44 -17.09 -9.79
C HIS A 159 -6.00 -17.43 -8.34
N GLU A 160 -6.27 -16.55 -7.37
CA GLU A 160 -6.04 -16.86 -5.96
C GLU A 160 -7.06 -17.88 -5.45
N LYS A 161 -6.62 -18.77 -4.55
CA LYS A 161 -7.47 -19.86 -4.03
C LYS A 161 -8.70 -19.36 -3.27
N GLU A 162 -8.57 -18.23 -2.59
CA GLU A 162 -9.63 -17.65 -1.74
C GLU A 162 -10.42 -16.53 -2.45
N TYR A 163 -10.13 -16.31 -3.73
CA TYR A 163 -10.85 -15.30 -4.49
C TYR A 163 -12.31 -15.71 -4.72
N VAL A 164 -13.22 -14.81 -4.42
CA VAL A 164 -14.66 -14.98 -4.67
C VAL A 164 -15.09 -14.07 -5.82
N SER A 165 -14.92 -12.77 -5.64
CA SER A 165 -15.24 -11.76 -6.68
C SER A 165 -14.61 -10.42 -6.32
N VAL A 166 -14.53 -9.49 -7.26
CA VAL A 166 -14.14 -8.09 -7.01
C VAL A 166 -15.09 -7.45 -5.99
N ASN A 167 -16.40 -7.72 -6.11
CA ASN A 167 -17.39 -7.18 -5.16
C ASN A 167 -17.15 -7.66 -3.72
N ASP A 168 -16.72 -8.90 -3.51
CA ASP A 168 -16.37 -9.40 -2.18
C ASP A 168 -15.18 -8.63 -1.58
N ILE A 169 -14.17 -8.34 -2.40
CA ILE A 169 -13.02 -7.53 -1.99
C ILE A 169 -13.42 -6.10 -1.66
N THR A 170 -14.23 -5.48 -2.51
CA THR A 170 -14.78 -4.15 -2.28
C THR A 170 -15.62 -4.11 -0.99
N PHE A 171 -16.40 -5.15 -0.72
CA PHE A 171 -17.19 -5.26 0.50
C PHE A 171 -16.34 -5.38 1.76
N LYS A 172 -15.25 -6.15 1.70
CA LYS A 172 -14.27 -6.24 2.79
C LYS A 172 -13.59 -4.89 3.06
N ALA A 173 -13.22 -4.19 2.00
CA ALA A 173 -12.65 -2.85 2.09
C ALA A 173 -13.63 -1.83 2.70
N LEU A 174 -14.90 -1.84 2.25
CA LEU A 174 -15.95 -1.01 2.82
C LEU A 174 -16.17 -1.29 4.31
N THR A 175 -16.23 -2.56 4.70
CA THR A 175 -16.42 -2.95 6.10
C THR A 175 -15.33 -2.38 7.00
N LYS A 176 -14.07 -2.40 6.55
CA LYS A 176 -12.93 -1.82 7.28
C LYS A 176 -13.00 -0.30 7.37
N THR A 177 -13.40 0.37 6.30
CA THR A 177 -13.36 1.83 6.22
C THR A 177 -14.61 2.50 6.82
N ILE A 178 -15.81 1.95 6.64
CA ILE A 178 -17.07 2.52 7.17
C ILE A 178 -17.03 2.64 8.69
N SER A 179 -16.46 1.68 9.40
CA SER A 179 -16.34 1.74 10.86
C SER A 179 -15.52 2.95 11.35
N ARG A 180 -14.56 3.39 10.54
CA ARG A 180 -13.66 4.51 10.82
C ARG A 180 -14.16 5.85 10.27
N PHE A 181 -14.93 5.81 9.18
CA PHE A 181 -15.44 6.98 8.45
C PHE A 181 -16.97 6.89 8.24
N PRO A 182 -17.75 6.83 9.35
CA PRO A 182 -19.20 6.54 9.27
C PRO A 182 -20.02 7.67 8.63
N ASN A 183 -19.50 8.88 8.59
CA ASN A 183 -20.19 10.05 8.01
C ASN A 183 -19.73 10.36 6.58
N SER A 184 -18.81 9.58 6.02
CA SER A 184 -18.27 9.79 4.69
C SER A 184 -19.24 9.37 3.59
N THR A 185 -19.19 10.07 2.47
CA THR A 185 -19.86 9.67 1.23
C THR A 185 -18.91 8.82 0.41
N TYR A 186 -19.33 7.58 0.11
CA TYR A 186 -18.57 6.67 -0.76
C TYR A 186 -19.01 6.87 -2.20
N ILE A 187 -18.04 7.15 -3.07
CA ILE A 187 -18.25 7.48 -4.47
C ILE A 187 -17.62 6.38 -5.31
N PHE A 188 -18.44 5.71 -6.11
CA PHE A 188 -18.04 4.61 -6.99
C PHE A 188 -18.05 5.09 -8.45
N ASP A 189 -17.19 4.51 -9.28
CA ASP A 189 -17.31 4.66 -10.72
C ASP A 189 -18.56 3.92 -11.26
N ARG A 190 -19.03 4.33 -12.43
CA ARG A 190 -20.19 3.70 -13.12
C ARG A 190 -19.98 2.21 -13.44
N GLY A 191 -18.74 1.75 -13.46
CA GLY A 191 -18.43 0.33 -13.60
C GLY A 191 -19.08 -0.57 -12.54
N TYR A 192 -19.42 -0.01 -11.38
CA TYR A 192 -20.11 -0.72 -10.29
C TYR A 192 -21.65 -0.83 -10.49
N ASP A 193 -22.22 -0.10 -11.45
CA ASP A 193 -23.66 -0.14 -11.76
C ASP A 193 -24.05 -1.36 -12.59
N MET A 194 -23.10 -2.16 -13.02
CA MET A 194 -23.36 -3.39 -13.79
C MET A 194 -23.69 -4.54 -12.83
N ASN A 195 -24.96 -4.94 -12.86
CA ASN A 195 -25.53 -6.09 -12.14
C ASN A 195 -24.91 -7.42 -12.57
#